data_7677a00d999a5b209f51b5ac37605700
#
_entry.id   7677a00d999a5b209f51b5ac37605700
#
_cell.length_a   1.000
_cell.length_b   1.000
_cell.length_c   1.000
_cell.angle_alpha   90.00
_cell.angle_beta   90.00
_cell.angle_gamma   90.00
#
_symmetry.space_group_name_H-M   'P 1'
#
loop_
_entity.id
_entity.type
_entity.pdbx_description
1 polymer ?
#
loop_
_entity_poly.entity_id
_entity_poly.type
_entity_poly.pdbx_seq_one_letter_code
_entity_poly.pdbx_strand_id
1 'polypeptide(L)'
;RPLCYYGGGTVLLVVAALLSVAGMRGGVTRMTRPVTLSNATLYASDNARANLILSNPFCILRTVGSGGKINYERYFAPEELDGIYTPVHRPDSVGAAPLEGRNVVVFVMESMSAEHSAHLHPELYADRQVKGYTPFLDSLMQAGYCFERMYANGTRSIQALPAVLGSIPSFKTPFVLMPQALAPTRQLPRILRDKGYATAFFCGSAAGSMGFGAYARSAGIERLYSREDYEARHGRDDFDGYWGIWDESFLQYAGEEMNTLPEPFFAALFT
;
A
#
# COMPACT_ATOMS: atom_id res chain seq x y z
N ARG A 1 4.40 -3.68 -56.46
CA ARG A 1 5.17 -2.67 -55.66
C ARG A 1 4.31 -1.91 -54.65
N PRO A 2 3.09 -1.35 -54.97
CA PRO A 2 2.30 -0.62 -53.94
C PRO A 2 1.81 -1.53 -52.81
N LEU A 3 1.45 -2.78 -53.06
CA LEU A 3 1.00 -3.74 -52.04
C LEU A 3 2.11 -4.04 -51.01
N CYS A 4 3.38 -4.18 -51.44
CA CYS A 4 4.51 -4.37 -50.51
C CYS A 4 4.79 -3.11 -49.68
N TYR A 5 4.61 -1.92 -50.27
CA TYR A 5 4.78 -0.64 -49.57
C TYR A 5 3.71 -0.44 -48.50
N TYR A 6 2.46 -0.57 -48.88
CA TYR A 6 1.34 -0.40 -47.91
C TYR A 6 1.29 -1.54 -46.89
N GLY A 7 1.52 -2.78 -47.29
CA GLY A 7 1.59 -3.92 -46.38
C GLY A 7 2.75 -3.78 -45.37
N GLY A 8 3.95 -3.46 -45.86
CA GLY A 8 5.12 -3.23 -45.00
C GLY A 8 4.92 -2.04 -44.06
N GLY A 9 4.36 -0.95 -44.58
CA GLY A 9 4.04 0.25 -43.76
C GLY A 9 3.01 -0.04 -42.66
N THR A 10 1.97 -0.82 -42.96
CA THR A 10 0.96 -1.21 -41.95
C THR A 10 1.59 -2.10 -40.88
N VAL A 11 2.41 -3.09 -41.25
CA VAL A 11 3.10 -3.93 -40.24
C VAL A 11 4.00 -3.09 -39.34
N LEU A 12 4.79 -2.18 -39.94
CA LEU A 12 5.66 -1.28 -39.18
C LEU A 12 4.88 -0.40 -38.21
N LEU A 13 3.73 0.15 -38.62
CA LEU A 13 2.86 0.96 -37.79
C LEU A 13 2.31 0.13 -36.60
N VAL A 14 1.85 -1.09 -36.85
CA VAL A 14 1.35 -1.98 -35.80
C VAL A 14 2.45 -2.31 -34.80
N VAL A 15 3.65 -2.66 -35.29
CA VAL A 15 4.80 -2.94 -34.41
C VAL A 15 5.17 -1.73 -33.57
N ALA A 16 5.25 -0.54 -34.19
CA ALA A 16 5.54 0.70 -33.48
C ALA A 16 4.48 1.02 -32.43
N ALA A 17 3.18 0.80 -32.72
CA ALA A 17 2.10 0.98 -31.76
C ALA A 17 2.21 0.01 -30.59
N LEU A 18 2.49 -1.28 -30.83
CA LEU A 18 2.68 -2.28 -29.79
C LEU A 18 3.88 -1.97 -28.88
N LEU A 19 5.01 -1.58 -29.49
CA LEU A 19 6.20 -1.17 -28.73
C LEU A 19 5.94 0.09 -27.90
N SER A 20 5.19 1.05 -28.44
CA SER A 20 4.79 2.26 -27.70
C SER A 20 3.90 1.92 -26.50
N VAL A 21 2.92 1.03 -26.67
CA VAL A 21 2.06 0.55 -25.57
C VAL A 21 2.89 -0.18 -24.51
N ALA A 22 3.80 -1.07 -24.92
CA ALA A 22 4.69 -1.78 -24.00
C ALA A 22 5.59 -0.82 -23.21
N GLY A 23 6.14 0.21 -23.87
CA GLY A 23 6.94 1.26 -23.24
C GLY A 23 6.13 2.09 -22.24
N MET A 24 4.91 2.52 -22.61
CA MET A 24 4.02 3.26 -21.71
C MET A 24 3.57 2.45 -20.49
N ARG A 25 3.48 1.13 -20.61
CA ARG A 25 3.16 0.24 -19.48
C ARG A 25 4.37 0.00 -18.57
N GLY A 26 5.60 0.19 -19.06
CA GLY A 26 6.82 -0.19 -18.34
C GLY A 26 7.12 -1.69 -18.38
N GLY A 27 6.45 -2.46 -19.26
CA GLY A 27 6.68 -3.88 -19.45
C GLY A 27 5.50 -4.61 -20.10
N VAL A 28 5.73 -5.90 -20.41
CA VAL A 28 4.77 -6.75 -21.14
C VAL A 28 4.15 -7.86 -20.28
N THR A 29 4.56 -8.00 -19.02
CA THR A 29 4.01 -9.02 -18.13
C THR A 29 2.58 -8.70 -17.70
N ARG A 30 1.81 -9.73 -17.32
CA ARG A 30 0.43 -9.55 -16.83
C ARG A 30 0.37 -8.71 -15.56
N MET A 31 1.43 -8.73 -14.73
CA MET A 31 1.51 -8.00 -13.48
C MET A 31 2.02 -6.56 -13.64
N THR A 32 2.55 -6.19 -14.80
CA THR A 32 2.96 -4.82 -15.07
C THR A 32 1.75 -3.89 -15.04
N ARG A 33 1.71 -3.00 -14.06
CA ARG A 33 0.67 -1.96 -13.95
C ARG A 33 1.08 -0.72 -14.72
N PRO A 34 0.12 -0.01 -15.33
CA PRO A 34 0.42 1.26 -15.99
C PRO A 34 1.05 2.26 -15.01
N VAL A 35 2.07 2.97 -15.48
CA VAL A 35 2.72 4.03 -14.70
C VAL A 35 1.70 5.08 -14.28
N THR A 36 1.73 5.46 -13.00
CA THR A 36 0.86 6.49 -12.41
C THR A 36 1.68 7.72 -12.04
N LEU A 37 1.01 8.83 -11.75
CA LEU A 37 1.69 10.05 -11.27
C LEU A 37 2.47 9.78 -9.98
N SER A 38 1.91 8.99 -9.07
CA SER A 38 2.54 8.65 -7.80
C SER A 38 3.81 7.81 -7.93
N ASN A 39 4.04 7.11 -9.04
CA ASN A 39 5.29 6.36 -9.23
C ASN A 39 6.55 7.26 -9.20
N ALA A 40 6.43 8.55 -9.46
CA ALA A 40 7.54 9.49 -9.35
C ALA A 40 8.12 9.59 -7.93
N THR A 41 7.32 9.33 -6.89
CA THR A 41 7.79 9.38 -5.50
C THR A 41 8.71 8.21 -5.12
N LEU A 42 8.79 7.14 -5.93
CA LEU A 42 9.81 6.09 -5.75
C LEU A 42 11.23 6.62 -5.99
N TYR A 43 11.36 7.64 -6.83
CA TYR A 43 12.64 8.20 -7.28
C TYR A 43 12.94 9.58 -6.68
N ALA A 44 12.12 10.06 -5.77
CA ALA A 44 12.24 11.36 -5.16
C ALA A 44 12.08 11.27 -3.63
N SER A 45 12.82 12.11 -2.91
CA SER A 45 12.76 12.16 -1.44
C SER A 45 11.50 12.83 -0.89
N ASP A 46 10.82 13.60 -1.73
CA ASP A 46 9.61 14.35 -1.36
C ASP A 46 8.72 14.61 -2.59
N ASN A 47 7.49 15.00 -2.33
CA ASN A 47 6.49 15.23 -3.38
C ASN A 47 6.83 16.41 -4.29
N ALA A 48 7.55 17.41 -3.80
CA ALA A 48 7.96 18.55 -4.62
C ALA A 48 8.97 18.11 -5.69
N ARG A 49 9.96 17.30 -5.29
CA ARG A 49 10.92 16.70 -6.22
C ARG A 49 10.28 15.69 -7.16
N ALA A 50 9.29 14.91 -6.70
CA ALA A 50 8.52 14.01 -7.55
C ALA A 50 7.85 14.76 -8.71
N ASN A 51 7.32 15.96 -8.46
CA ASN A 51 6.72 16.81 -9.50
C ASN A 51 7.72 17.27 -10.56
N LEU A 52 9.02 17.34 -10.26
CA LEU A 52 10.06 17.69 -11.24
C LEU A 52 10.39 16.52 -12.19
N ILE A 53 10.16 15.28 -11.75
CA ILE A 53 10.38 14.08 -12.56
C ILE A 53 9.26 13.91 -13.60
N LEU A 54 8.06 14.37 -13.29
CA LEU A 54 6.87 14.21 -14.12
C LEU A 54 6.91 15.15 -15.32
N SER A 55 6.84 14.58 -16.53
CA SER A 55 6.74 15.38 -17.74
C SER A 55 5.34 16.00 -17.91
N ASN A 56 5.28 17.24 -18.40
CA ASN A 56 4.02 17.95 -18.62
C ASN A 56 3.03 17.18 -19.51
N PRO A 57 3.44 16.60 -20.67
CA PRO A 57 2.51 15.81 -21.49
C PRO A 57 1.90 14.62 -20.74
N PHE A 58 2.70 13.91 -19.93
CA PHE A 58 2.21 12.79 -19.14
C PHE A 58 1.22 13.26 -18.08
N CYS A 59 1.51 14.34 -17.37
CA CYS A 59 0.58 14.94 -16.41
C CYS A 59 -0.75 15.32 -17.05
N ILE A 60 -0.70 16.01 -18.20
CA ILE A 60 -1.91 16.41 -18.94
C ILE A 60 -2.74 15.17 -19.32
N LEU A 61 -2.12 14.17 -19.95
CA LEU A 61 -2.81 12.94 -20.34
C LEU A 61 -3.45 12.19 -19.16
N ARG A 62 -2.80 12.23 -17.99
CA ARG A 62 -3.29 11.56 -16.79
C ARG A 62 -4.35 12.34 -16.03
N THR A 63 -4.45 13.65 -16.23
CA THR A 63 -5.38 14.52 -15.50
C THR A 63 -6.54 15.01 -16.36
N VAL A 64 -6.42 14.98 -17.70
CA VAL A 64 -7.52 15.31 -18.62
C VAL A 64 -8.70 14.38 -18.35
N GLY A 65 -9.85 14.97 -18.09
CA GLY A 65 -11.11 14.23 -17.80
C GLY A 65 -11.24 13.73 -16.36
N SER A 66 -10.20 13.71 -15.55
CA SER A 66 -10.31 13.31 -14.14
C SER A 66 -10.85 14.42 -13.23
N GLY A 67 -10.91 15.65 -13.71
CA GLY A 67 -11.49 16.83 -13.06
C GLY A 67 -10.86 17.22 -11.71
N GLY A 68 -9.90 16.46 -11.19
CA GLY A 68 -9.28 16.71 -9.88
C GLY A 68 -10.25 16.69 -8.70
N LYS A 69 -11.54 16.42 -8.95
CA LYS A 69 -12.59 16.41 -7.92
C LYS A 69 -12.77 15.01 -7.38
N ILE A 70 -12.86 14.91 -6.07
CA ILE A 70 -13.30 13.68 -5.41
C ILE A 70 -14.83 13.63 -5.59
N ASN A 71 -15.31 12.66 -6.38
CA ASN A 71 -16.73 12.42 -6.49
C ASN A 71 -17.20 11.62 -5.29
N TYR A 72 -18.05 12.21 -4.48
CA TYR A 72 -18.76 11.56 -3.38
C TYR A 72 -20.23 11.93 -3.42
N GLU A 73 -21.07 11.02 -3.01
CA GLU A 73 -22.49 11.27 -2.83
C GLU A 73 -22.70 11.97 -1.48
N ARG A 74 -23.49 13.03 -1.50
CA ARG A 74 -23.89 13.72 -0.27
C ARG A 74 -25.18 13.10 0.23
N TYR A 75 -25.09 12.35 1.32
CA TYR A 75 -26.25 11.73 1.98
C TYR A 75 -26.87 12.63 3.05
N PHE A 76 -26.10 13.59 3.57
CA PHE A 76 -26.51 14.48 4.64
C PHE A 76 -26.13 15.93 4.33
N ALA A 77 -26.84 16.90 4.91
CA ALA A 77 -26.41 18.29 4.89
C ALA A 77 -25.17 18.49 5.73
N PRO A 78 -24.27 19.44 5.37
CA PRO A 78 -23.05 19.69 6.15
C PRO A 78 -23.30 19.93 7.64
N GLU A 79 -24.41 20.59 7.96
CA GLU A 79 -24.82 20.96 9.33
C GLU A 79 -25.24 19.75 10.18
N GLU A 80 -25.65 18.66 9.52
CA GLU A 80 -26.05 17.42 10.18
C GLU A 80 -24.86 16.51 10.48
N LEU A 81 -23.74 16.69 9.77
CA LEU A 81 -22.60 15.77 9.85
C LEU A 81 -21.96 15.75 11.23
N ASP A 82 -21.82 16.90 11.88
CA ASP A 82 -21.19 17.01 13.21
C ASP A 82 -21.98 16.27 14.29
N GLY A 83 -23.30 16.15 14.10
CA GLY A 83 -24.17 15.37 15.00
C GLY A 83 -24.12 13.86 14.75
N ILE A 84 -23.71 13.43 13.54
CA ILE A 84 -23.62 12.02 13.15
C ILE A 84 -22.24 11.44 13.44
N TYR A 85 -21.18 12.16 13.06
CA TYR A 85 -19.80 11.71 13.21
C TYR A 85 -18.82 12.88 13.22
N THR A 86 -17.94 12.90 14.22
CA THR A 86 -16.77 13.79 14.22
C THR A 86 -15.50 12.98 13.98
N PRO A 87 -14.66 13.36 13.00
CA PRO A 87 -13.39 12.69 12.76
C PRO A 87 -12.30 13.02 13.78
N VAL A 88 -12.54 14.05 14.62
CA VAL A 88 -11.58 14.49 15.62
C VAL A 88 -11.97 13.93 16.98
N HIS A 89 -11.34 12.84 17.37
CA HIS A 89 -11.51 12.24 18.69
C HIS A 89 -10.43 12.77 19.63
N ARG A 90 -10.83 13.39 20.73
CA ARG A 90 -9.94 13.80 21.81
C ARG A 90 -10.10 12.80 22.94
N PRO A 91 -9.01 12.19 23.43
CA PRO A 91 -9.11 11.30 24.58
C PRO A 91 -9.52 12.12 25.81
N ASP A 92 -10.46 11.59 26.59
CA ASP A 92 -10.97 12.22 27.83
C ASP A 92 -9.89 12.29 28.92
N SER A 93 -8.86 11.48 28.84
CA SER A 93 -7.71 11.50 29.75
C SER A 93 -6.43 11.09 29.00
N VAL A 94 -5.35 11.80 29.27
CA VAL A 94 -3.99 11.34 28.96
C VAL A 94 -3.60 10.39 30.10
N GLY A 95 -4.22 9.22 30.12
CA GLY A 95 -3.91 8.18 31.06
C GLY A 95 -2.91 7.18 30.45
N ALA A 96 -2.15 6.56 31.30
CA ALA A 96 -1.22 5.48 31.04
C ALA A 96 0.19 5.86 30.55
N ALA A 97 1.12 4.96 30.81
CA ALA A 97 2.53 5.09 30.45
C ALA A 97 2.68 5.47 28.96
N PRO A 98 3.43 6.49 28.65
CA PRO A 98 3.62 6.91 27.27
C PRO A 98 4.23 5.77 26.46
N LEU A 99 3.64 5.46 25.29
CA LEU A 99 4.23 4.55 24.30
C LEU A 99 5.41 5.21 23.57
N GLU A 100 5.79 6.39 23.98
CA GLU A 100 6.91 7.14 23.43
C GLU A 100 8.22 6.37 23.59
N GLY A 101 8.98 6.27 22.49
CA GLY A 101 10.22 5.50 22.45
C GLY A 101 10.05 3.98 22.27
N ARG A 102 8.80 3.48 22.09
CA ARG A 102 8.56 2.07 21.77
C ARG A 102 8.63 1.85 20.26
N ASN A 103 9.20 0.71 19.86
CA ASN A 103 9.10 0.26 18.47
C ASN A 103 7.66 -0.09 18.12
N VAL A 104 7.23 0.26 16.91
CA VAL A 104 5.88 -0.02 16.42
C VAL A 104 5.97 -0.82 15.13
N VAL A 105 5.34 -1.98 15.11
CA VAL A 105 5.24 -2.83 13.91
C VAL A 105 3.76 -3.02 13.56
N VAL A 106 3.40 -2.72 12.32
CA VAL A 106 2.04 -2.87 11.78
C VAL A 106 2.05 -3.93 10.68
N PHE A 107 1.38 -5.05 10.93
CA PHE A 107 1.15 -6.08 9.92
C PHE A 107 -0.18 -5.82 9.21
N VAL A 108 -0.15 -5.64 7.90
CA VAL A 108 -1.32 -5.58 7.02
C VAL A 108 -1.38 -6.91 6.27
N MET A 109 -2.15 -7.84 6.81
CA MET A 109 -2.22 -9.21 6.28
C MET A 109 -3.23 -9.28 5.13
N GLU A 110 -2.78 -9.78 3.96
CA GLU A 110 -3.62 -9.97 2.79
C GLU A 110 -4.60 -11.12 3.00
N SER A 111 -5.83 -10.92 2.52
CA SER A 111 -6.88 -11.94 2.47
C SER A 111 -7.15 -12.66 3.80
N MET A 112 -6.83 -12.02 4.93
CA MET A 112 -7.07 -12.58 6.25
C MET A 112 -8.50 -12.30 6.69
N SER A 113 -9.31 -13.36 6.74
CA SER A 113 -10.71 -13.30 7.11
C SER A 113 -10.93 -13.83 8.52
N ALA A 114 -11.89 -13.26 9.26
CA ALA A 114 -12.16 -13.61 10.65
C ALA A 114 -12.54 -15.10 10.84
N GLU A 115 -13.18 -15.71 9.84
CA GLU A 115 -13.54 -17.13 9.88
C GLU A 115 -12.36 -18.10 9.94
N HIS A 116 -11.13 -17.65 9.67
CA HIS A 116 -9.92 -18.48 9.82
C HIS A 116 -9.46 -18.58 11.29
N SER A 117 -9.95 -17.69 12.15
CA SER A 117 -9.62 -17.62 13.56
C SER A 117 -10.65 -18.35 14.42
N ALA A 118 -10.21 -19.33 15.20
CA ALA A 118 -11.06 -19.98 16.18
C ALA A 118 -11.36 -19.09 17.39
N HIS A 119 -10.56 -18.05 17.62
CA HIS A 119 -10.81 -17.06 18.67
C HIS A 119 -11.99 -16.14 18.30
N LEU A 120 -12.05 -15.70 17.03
CA LEU A 120 -13.09 -14.80 16.55
C LEU A 120 -14.40 -15.51 16.20
N HIS A 121 -14.33 -16.77 15.74
CA HIS A 121 -15.47 -17.59 15.33
C HIS A 121 -15.39 -18.99 15.93
N PRO A 122 -15.46 -19.14 17.26
CA PRO A 122 -15.37 -20.45 17.94
C PRO A 122 -16.47 -21.42 17.49
N GLU A 123 -17.65 -20.92 17.10
CA GLU A 123 -18.77 -21.71 16.62
C GLU A 123 -18.47 -22.48 15.33
N LEU A 124 -17.56 -21.96 14.47
CA LEU A 124 -17.16 -22.66 13.24
C LEU A 124 -16.27 -23.87 13.49
N TYR A 125 -15.67 -23.96 14.69
CA TYR A 125 -14.67 -24.96 15.05
C TYR A 125 -15.15 -25.90 16.18
N ALA A 126 -16.33 -25.64 16.77
CA ALA A 126 -16.84 -26.40 17.93
C ALA A 126 -16.92 -27.90 17.70
N ASP A 127 -17.35 -28.33 16.51
CA ASP A 127 -17.54 -29.74 16.14
C ASP A 127 -16.42 -30.29 15.23
N ARG A 128 -15.32 -29.52 15.04
CA ARG A 128 -14.24 -29.90 14.14
C ARG A 128 -13.01 -30.36 14.93
N GLN A 129 -12.28 -31.32 14.37
CA GLN A 129 -10.95 -31.71 14.90
C GLN A 129 -9.87 -30.63 14.70
N VAL A 130 -10.16 -29.60 13.90
CA VAL A 130 -9.25 -28.50 13.57
C VAL A 130 -9.46 -27.35 14.56
N LYS A 131 -8.37 -26.91 15.20
CA LYS A 131 -8.36 -25.81 16.18
C LYS A 131 -8.23 -24.41 15.54
N GLY A 132 -8.82 -24.22 14.38
CA GLY A 132 -8.60 -23.01 13.59
C GLY A 132 -7.36 -23.08 12.69
N TYR A 133 -7.23 -22.11 11.78
CA TYR A 133 -6.10 -22.05 10.85
C TYR A 133 -4.99 -21.09 11.32
N THR A 134 -5.25 -20.32 12.39
CA THR A 134 -4.37 -19.27 12.89
C THR A 134 -4.07 -19.39 14.39
N PRO A 135 -3.60 -20.55 14.88
CA PRO A 135 -3.46 -20.79 16.32
C PRO A 135 -2.50 -19.82 17.01
N PHE A 136 -1.46 -19.36 16.33
CA PHE A 136 -0.54 -18.37 16.86
C PHE A 136 -1.21 -16.99 16.99
N LEU A 137 -1.91 -16.52 15.93
CA LEU A 137 -2.65 -15.26 15.99
C LEU A 137 -3.76 -15.30 17.04
N ASP A 138 -4.46 -16.42 17.16
CA ASP A 138 -5.46 -16.64 18.19
C ASP A 138 -4.86 -16.48 19.60
N SER A 139 -3.66 -16.98 19.82
CA SER A 139 -2.96 -16.81 21.11
C SER A 139 -2.55 -15.35 21.36
N LEU A 140 -2.15 -14.62 20.33
CA LEU A 140 -1.85 -13.18 20.43
C LEU A 140 -3.12 -12.36 20.72
N MET A 141 -4.24 -12.68 20.09
CA MET A 141 -5.53 -12.04 20.35
C MET A 141 -5.98 -12.24 21.81
N GLN A 142 -5.71 -13.42 22.40
CA GLN A 142 -5.98 -13.69 23.81
C GLN A 142 -5.06 -12.93 24.77
N ALA A 143 -3.80 -12.72 24.38
CA ALA A 143 -2.79 -12.04 25.21
C ALA A 143 -2.79 -10.53 25.09
N GLY A 144 -3.38 -9.98 24.02
CA GLY A 144 -3.40 -8.57 23.69
C GLY A 144 -4.79 -7.95 23.67
N TYR A 145 -4.90 -6.80 22.99
CA TYR A 145 -6.19 -6.18 22.69
C TYR A 145 -6.71 -6.69 21.35
N CYS A 146 -7.89 -7.32 21.35
CA CYS A 146 -8.59 -7.75 20.15
C CYS A 146 -9.83 -6.89 19.92
N PHE A 147 -9.97 -6.31 18.73
CA PHE A 147 -11.12 -5.51 18.33
C PHE A 147 -12.08 -6.38 17.52
N GLU A 148 -13.09 -6.95 18.17
CA GLU A 148 -14.06 -7.87 17.55
C GLU A 148 -14.96 -7.20 16.50
N ARG A 149 -15.17 -5.89 16.60
CA ARG A 149 -16.03 -5.10 15.71
C ARG A 149 -15.23 -4.14 14.84
N MET A 150 -14.17 -4.65 14.24
CA MET A 150 -13.33 -3.88 13.32
C MET A 150 -13.75 -4.15 11.88
N TYR A 151 -13.93 -3.08 11.10
CA TYR A 151 -14.33 -3.16 9.70
C TYR A 151 -13.25 -2.57 8.81
N ALA A 152 -12.97 -3.25 7.68
CA ALA A 152 -12.06 -2.72 6.68
C ALA A 152 -12.64 -1.48 6.01
N ASN A 153 -11.83 -0.47 5.82
CA ASN A 153 -12.23 0.77 5.13
C ASN A 153 -12.28 0.62 3.60
N GLY A 154 -12.05 -0.56 3.08
CA GLY A 154 -12.09 -0.81 1.65
C GLY A 154 -12.12 -2.30 1.35
N THR A 155 -12.41 -2.64 0.09
CA THR A 155 -12.57 -4.01 -0.38
C THR A 155 -11.39 -4.50 -1.23
N ARG A 156 -10.35 -3.69 -1.36
CA ARG A 156 -9.16 -3.99 -2.19
C ARG A 156 -7.88 -3.58 -1.46
N SER A 157 -6.85 -4.39 -1.60
CA SER A 157 -5.52 -4.20 -0.98
C SER A 157 -4.89 -2.83 -1.24
N ILE A 158 -5.07 -2.28 -2.44
CA ILE A 158 -4.58 -0.94 -2.80
C ILE A 158 -5.15 0.19 -1.91
N GLN A 159 -6.23 -0.07 -1.19
CA GLN A 159 -6.89 0.89 -0.28
C GLN A 159 -6.34 0.78 1.15
N ALA A 160 -5.60 -0.28 1.47
CA ALA A 160 -5.16 -0.57 2.83
C ALA A 160 -4.16 0.47 3.37
N LEU A 161 -3.08 0.75 2.63
CA LEU A 161 -2.06 1.69 3.12
C LEU A 161 -2.59 3.11 3.36
N PRO A 162 -3.39 3.72 2.46
CA PRO A 162 -4.03 5.00 2.74
C PRO A 162 -4.90 4.98 4.00
N ALA A 163 -5.65 3.92 4.23
CA ALA A 163 -6.49 3.80 5.41
C ALA A 163 -5.67 3.65 6.70
N VAL A 164 -4.68 2.76 6.70
CA VAL A 164 -3.87 2.42 7.89
C VAL A 164 -2.89 3.53 8.24
N LEU A 165 -2.14 4.04 7.26
CA LEU A 165 -1.07 5.02 7.50
C LEU A 165 -1.55 6.47 7.51
N GLY A 166 -2.67 6.76 6.83
CA GLY A 166 -3.11 8.12 6.60
C GLY A 166 -4.52 8.42 7.08
N SER A 167 -5.27 7.45 7.61
CA SER A 167 -6.70 7.58 7.95
C SER A 167 -7.53 8.09 6.75
N ILE A 168 -7.11 7.75 5.52
CA ILE A 168 -7.77 8.21 4.30
C ILE A 168 -8.84 7.19 3.93
N PRO A 169 -10.11 7.60 3.83
CA PRO A 169 -11.21 6.69 3.49
C PRO A 169 -11.09 6.17 2.05
N SER A 170 -11.74 5.04 1.79
CA SER A 170 -11.81 4.47 0.45
C SER A 170 -12.73 5.27 -0.45
N PHE A 171 -12.28 5.51 -1.68
CA PHE A 171 -13.05 6.16 -2.74
C PHE A 171 -13.33 5.17 -3.87
N LYS A 172 -14.21 5.54 -4.79
CA LYS A 172 -14.48 4.76 -6.01
C LYS A 172 -13.19 4.50 -6.80
N THR A 173 -12.35 5.52 -6.96
CA THR A 173 -10.97 5.37 -7.45
C THR A 173 -10.05 5.26 -6.24
N PRO A 174 -9.17 4.27 -6.14
CA PRO A 174 -8.21 4.18 -5.06
C PRO A 174 -7.36 5.45 -4.93
N PHE A 175 -7.20 5.94 -3.71
CA PHE A 175 -6.48 7.19 -3.44
C PHE A 175 -5.06 7.20 -4.04
N VAL A 176 -4.35 6.08 -3.98
CA VAL A 176 -3.00 5.91 -4.55
C VAL A 176 -2.92 6.24 -6.04
N LEU A 177 -4.03 6.06 -6.76
CA LEU A 177 -4.13 6.34 -8.21
C LEU A 177 -4.60 7.77 -8.51
N MET A 178 -4.98 8.52 -7.50
CA MET A 178 -5.50 9.87 -7.66
C MET A 178 -4.37 10.91 -7.66
N PRO A 179 -4.51 12.04 -8.39
CA PRO A 179 -3.54 13.14 -8.34
C PRO A 179 -3.31 13.68 -6.92
N GLN A 180 -4.34 13.59 -6.06
CA GLN A 180 -4.29 14.01 -4.66
C GLN A 180 -3.27 13.21 -3.82
N ALA A 181 -2.87 12.01 -4.25
CA ALA A 181 -1.82 11.24 -3.59
C ALA A 181 -0.43 11.94 -3.61
N LEU A 182 -0.24 12.90 -4.53
CA LEU A 182 0.95 13.74 -4.58
C LEU A 182 0.85 15.00 -3.70
N ALA A 183 -0.31 15.29 -3.14
CA ALA A 183 -0.46 16.42 -2.23
C ALA A 183 0.33 16.17 -0.94
N PRO A 184 0.93 17.20 -0.33
CA PRO A 184 1.58 17.04 0.96
C PRO A 184 0.54 16.70 2.02
N THR A 185 0.66 15.48 2.56
CA THR A 185 -0.20 14.97 3.63
C THR A 185 0.65 14.67 4.86
N ARG A 186 0.07 14.90 6.05
CA ARG A 186 0.72 14.59 7.32
C ARG A 186 0.18 13.27 7.84
N GLN A 187 0.86 12.18 7.49
CA GLN A 187 0.48 10.81 7.81
C GLN A 187 1.30 10.25 8.98
N LEU A 188 0.86 9.15 9.56
CA LEU A 188 1.48 8.53 10.74
C LEU A 188 3.01 8.34 10.61
N PRO A 189 3.56 7.76 9.52
CA PRO A 189 5.00 7.60 9.41
C PRO A 189 5.75 8.94 9.45
N ARG A 190 5.22 9.98 8.81
CA ARG A 190 5.82 11.32 8.84
C ARG A 190 5.79 11.93 10.24
N ILE A 191 4.67 11.77 10.95
CA ILE A 191 4.53 12.27 12.33
C ILE A 191 5.55 11.59 13.25
N LEU A 192 5.73 10.28 13.11
CA LEU A 192 6.69 9.52 13.92
C LEU A 192 8.13 9.85 13.53
N ARG A 193 8.43 10.01 12.25
CA ARG A 193 9.75 10.46 11.80
C ARG A 193 10.11 11.83 12.36
N ASP A 194 9.17 12.78 12.35
CA ASP A 194 9.37 14.12 12.94
C ASP A 194 9.65 14.03 14.45
N LYS A 195 9.31 12.92 15.10
CA LYS A 195 9.62 12.58 16.50
C LYS A 195 10.88 11.73 16.66
N GLY A 196 11.66 11.53 15.60
CA GLY A 196 12.93 10.81 15.65
C GLY A 196 12.86 9.30 15.41
N TYR A 197 11.70 8.77 15.01
CA TYR A 197 11.57 7.36 14.64
C TYR A 197 12.20 7.08 13.27
N ALA A 198 12.97 5.99 13.16
CA ALA A 198 13.27 5.41 11.86
C ALA A 198 12.00 4.80 11.27
N THR A 199 11.77 4.97 9.96
CA THR A 199 10.52 4.49 9.34
C THR A 199 10.82 3.55 8.19
N ALA A 200 10.17 2.37 8.18
CA ALA A 200 10.36 1.33 7.18
C ALA A 200 9.02 0.77 6.67
N PHE A 201 9.01 0.35 5.40
CA PHE A 201 7.91 -0.39 4.80
C PHE A 201 8.44 -1.63 4.09
N PHE A 202 7.79 -2.75 4.33
CA PHE A 202 8.14 -4.07 3.80
C PHE A 202 7.00 -4.62 2.95
N CYS A 203 7.30 -5.07 1.73
CA CYS A 203 6.34 -5.76 0.88
C CYS A 203 7.06 -6.72 -0.06
N GLY A 204 6.74 -8.00 -0.03
CA GLY A 204 7.38 -9.06 -0.84
C GLY A 204 7.14 -8.93 -2.34
N SER A 205 6.30 -7.99 -2.80
CA SER A 205 6.11 -7.68 -4.20
C SER A 205 7.12 -6.66 -4.73
N ALA A 206 7.13 -6.46 -6.05
CA ALA A 206 7.93 -5.41 -6.67
C ALA A 206 7.58 -4.03 -6.09
N ALA A 207 8.58 -3.15 -5.90
CA ALA A 207 8.43 -1.83 -5.32
C ALA A 207 7.33 -0.96 -5.97
N GLY A 208 7.10 -1.14 -7.28
CA GLY A 208 6.05 -0.45 -8.03
C GLY A 208 4.67 -1.11 -7.95
N SER A 209 4.54 -2.28 -7.32
CA SER A 209 3.29 -3.03 -7.27
C SER A 209 2.21 -2.24 -6.53
N MET A 210 1.02 -2.14 -7.15
CA MET A 210 -0.14 -1.42 -6.64
C MET A 210 0.14 0.02 -6.15
N GLY A 211 1.33 0.58 -6.46
CA GLY A 211 1.77 1.88 -5.98
C GLY A 211 2.14 1.94 -4.49
N PHE A 212 2.29 0.80 -3.84
CA PHE A 212 2.57 0.72 -2.40
C PHE A 212 3.86 1.44 -2.02
N GLY A 213 4.98 1.14 -2.70
CA GLY A 213 6.25 1.79 -2.42
C GLY A 213 6.20 3.31 -2.64
N ALA A 214 5.55 3.74 -3.73
CA ALA A 214 5.36 5.16 -4.03
C ALA A 214 4.54 5.85 -2.93
N TYR A 215 3.45 5.22 -2.50
CA TYR A 215 2.61 5.75 -1.44
C TYR A 215 3.33 5.78 -0.09
N ALA A 216 4.03 4.71 0.27
CA ALA A 216 4.81 4.64 1.50
C ALA A 216 5.85 5.78 1.58
N ARG A 217 6.57 6.05 0.49
CA ARG A 217 7.48 7.20 0.39
C ARG A 217 6.76 8.53 0.62
N SER A 218 5.63 8.74 -0.05
CA SER A 218 4.81 9.94 0.13
C SER A 218 4.30 10.10 1.57
N ALA A 219 3.97 8.99 2.22
CA ALA A 219 3.54 8.98 3.62
C ALA A 219 4.65 9.31 4.64
N GLY A 220 5.92 9.28 4.22
CA GLY A 220 7.06 9.62 5.08
C GLY A 220 7.95 8.44 5.45
N ILE A 221 7.76 7.29 4.83
CA ILE A 221 8.64 6.12 5.00
C ILE A 221 10.01 6.41 4.35
N GLU A 222 11.09 6.15 5.10
CA GLU A 222 12.47 6.40 4.67
C GLU A 222 13.10 5.16 4.02
N ARG A 223 12.79 3.97 4.53
CA ARG A 223 13.35 2.72 4.02
C ARG A 223 12.22 1.88 3.41
N LEU A 224 12.44 1.43 2.19
CA LEU A 224 11.53 0.55 1.47
C LEU A 224 12.27 -0.76 1.21
N TYR A 225 11.67 -1.86 1.60
CA TYR A 225 12.15 -3.22 1.36
C TYR A 225 11.14 -3.96 0.50
N SER A 226 11.56 -4.32 -0.70
CA SER A 226 10.73 -4.91 -1.75
C SER A 226 11.27 -6.27 -2.17
N ARG A 227 10.62 -6.88 -3.16
CA ARG A 227 11.13 -8.08 -3.79
C ARG A 227 12.53 -7.87 -4.36
N GLU A 228 12.79 -6.74 -4.99
CA GLU A 228 14.09 -6.42 -5.58
C GLU A 228 15.21 -6.44 -4.53
N ASP A 229 14.94 -5.92 -3.34
CA ASP A 229 15.91 -5.91 -2.23
C ASP A 229 16.14 -7.32 -1.69
N TYR A 230 15.07 -8.12 -1.56
CA TYR A 230 15.15 -9.53 -1.19
C TYR A 230 15.98 -10.33 -2.21
N GLU A 231 15.62 -10.26 -3.51
CA GLU A 231 16.28 -10.99 -4.58
C GLU A 231 17.78 -10.63 -4.70
N ALA A 232 18.13 -9.39 -4.43
CA ALA A 232 19.54 -8.94 -4.44
C ALA A 232 20.38 -9.65 -3.37
N ARG A 233 19.79 -10.07 -2.25
CA ARG A 233 20.47 -10.71 -1.13
C ARG A 233 20.34 -12.23 -1.14
N HIS A 234 19.17 -12.77 -1.48
CA HIS A 234 18.83 -14.19 -1.35
C HIS A 234 18.61 -14.91 -2.68
N GLY A 235 18.58 -14.18 -3.81
CA GLY A 235 18.27 -14.78 -5.11
C GLY A 235 16.76 -14.84 -5.36
N ARG A 236 16.36 -15.64 -6.37
CA ARG A 236 14.99 -15.67 -6.88
C ARG A 236 14.21 -16.95 -6.60
N ASP A 237 14.78 -17.86 -5.83
CA ASP A 237 14.19 -19.19 -5.61
C ASP A 237 12.88 -19.12 -4.82
N ASP A 238 12.73 -18.10 -3.99
CA ASP A 238 11.53 -17.85 -3.17
C ASP A 238 10.45 -17.02 -3.87
N PHE A 239 10.63 -16.69 -5.15
CA PHE A 239 9.60 -15.99 -5.92
C PHE A 239 8.49 -16.96 -6.34
N ASP A 240 7.24 -16.60 -6.05
CA ASP A 240 6.06 -17.42 -6.34
C ASP A 240 5.74 -17.59 -7.84
N GLY A 241 6.51 -16.95 -8.70
CA GLY A 241 6.33 -16.94 -10.16
C GLY A 241 5.25 -15.99 -10.66
N TYR A 242 4.57 -15.28 -9.75
CA TYR A 242 3.44 -14.45 -10.11
C TYR A 242 3.50 -13.03 -9.51
N TRP A 243 3.53 -12.91 -8.18
CA TRP A 243 3.36 -11.62 -7.52
C TRP A 243 4.55 -11.20 -6.65
N GLY A 244 5.07 -12.08 -5.81
CA GLY A 244 6.07 -11.72 -4.84
C GLY A 244 6.87 -12.90 -4.25
N ILE A 245 7.60 -12.61 -3.23
CA ILE A 245 8.33 -13.60 -2.43
C ILE A 245 7.34 -14.30 -1.50
N TRP A 246 7.47 -15.60 -1.31
CA TRP A 246 6.67 -16.36 -0.35
C TRP A 246 6.74 -15.74 1.04
N ASP A 247 5.61 -15.64 1.72
CA ASP A 247 5.48 -14.94 3.00
C ASP A 247 6.46 -15.46 4.06
N GLU A 248 6.67 -16.77 4.15
CA GLU A 248 7.60 -17.35 5.11
C GLU A 248 9.00 -16.77 4.95
N SER A 249 9.57 -16.82 3.74
CA SER A 249 10.91 -16.32 3.44
C SER A 249 10.98 -14.79 3.58
N PHE A 250 9.96 -14.07 3.12
CA PHE A 250 9.95 -12.62 3.19
C PHE A 250 9.77 -12.10 4.63
N LEU A 251 8.98 -12.76 5.45
CA LEU A 251 8.79 -12.39 6.86
C LEU A 251 10.07 -12.58 7.68
N GLN A 252 10.84 -13.67 7.42
CA GLN A 252 12.15 -13.86 8.06
C GLN A 252 13.11 -12.74 7.67
N TYR A 253 13.21 -12.44 6.37
CA TYR A 253 14.02 -11.31 5.88
C TYR A 253 13.58 -9.98 6.50
N ALA A 254 12.28 -9.70 6.56
CA ALA A 254 11.78 -8.49 7.18
C ALA A 254 12.15 -8.39 8.66
N GLY A 255 12.11 -9.51 9.40
CA GLY A 255 12.56 -9.58 10.78
C GLY A 255 14.05 -9.27 10.94
N GLU A 256 14.90 -9.83 10.07
CA GLU A 256 16.33 -9.54 10.04
C GLU A 256 16.61 -8.06 9.79
N GLU A 257 15.94 -7.47 8.78
CA GLU A 257 16.11 -6.06 8.44
C GLU A 257 15.56 -5.12 9.53
N MET A 258 14.43 -5.47 10.19
CA MET A 258 13.91 -4.70 11.32
C MET A 258 14.88 -4.64 12.48
N ASN A 259 15.64 -5.73 12.74
CA ASN A 259 16.66 -5.77 13.80
C ASN A 259 17.86 -4.85 13.51
N THR A 260 18.01 -4.36 12.28
CA THR A 260 19.05 -3.39 11.90
C THR A 260 18.57 -1.93 11.97
N LEU A 261 17.29 -1.69 12.20
CA LEU A 261 16.74 -0.34 12.25
C LEU A 261 17.19 0.37 13.54
N PRO A 262 17.54 1.67 13.45
CA PRO A 262 17.74 2.48 14.66
C PRO A 262 16.45 2.58 15.47
N GLU A 263 16.55 2.43 16.76
CA GLU A 263 15.43 2.60 17.69
C GLU A 263 15.25 4.07 18.14
N PRO A 264 14.03 4.55 18.35
CA PRO A 264 12.77 3.83 18.09
C PRO A 264 12.46 3.79 16.61
N PHE A 265 11.78 2.72 16.17
CA PHE A 265 11.35 2.61 14.78
C PHE A 265 9.85 2.35 14.62
N PHE A 266 9.34 2.73 13.45
CA PHE A 266 8.03 2.36 12.94
C PHE A 266 8.22 1.53 11.67
N ALA A 267 7.69 0.33 11.66
CA ALA A 267 7.70 -0.56 10.51
C ALA A 267 6.27 -0.93 10.12
N ALA A 268 5.93 -0.82 8.84
CA ALA A 268 4.70 -1.37 8.29
C ALA A 268 5.06 -2.49 7.31
N LEU A 269 4.37 -3.61 7.40
CA LEU A 269 4.58 -4.78 6.56
C LEU A 269 3.27 -5.19 5.92
N PHE A 270 3.30 -5.43 4.61
CA PHE A 270 2.20 -5.94 3.83
C PHE A 270 2.57 -7.33 3.29
N THR A 271 1.75 -8.37 3.59
CA THR A 271 1.92 -9.75 3.10
C THR A 271 1.23 -9.99 1.77
#